data_b1b3d7f0111a03df2b0328c6336e94ec
#
_entry.id   b1b3d7f0111a03df2b0328c6336e94ec
#
_cell.length_a   1.000
_cell.length_b   1.000
_cell.length_c   1.000
_cell.angle_alpha   90.00
_cell.angle_beta   90.00
_cell.angle_gamma   90.00
#
_symmetry.space_group_name_H-M   'P 1'
#
loop_
_entity.id
_entity.type
_entity.pdbx_description
1 polymer ?
#
loop_
_entity_poly.entity_id
_entity_poly.type
_entity_poly.pdbx_seq_one_letter_code
_entity_poly.pdbx_strand_id
1 'polypeptide(L)'
;METGIGIEVHELRKASDLESSELDAIVMPGGESTTMRLTGNDAISSLLPAVFEWIRADQMRPVLGTCAGAILLADPGDGGESLVDASVERNGFGSQAESFQAEIDAIALDREFPGVFIRAPRFVEMGDDAQVIARLGDEAVGVMTQNRMALTFHPELSQDSGFHEWLLDTAAKQGAGA
;
A
#
# COMPACT_ATOMS: atom_id res chain seq x y z
N MET A 1 9.28 2.87 -23.34
CA MET A 1 9.21 1.45 -23.79
C MET A 1 7.96 0.88 -23.13
N GLU A 2 6.93 0.57 -23.91
CA GLU A 2 5.80 -0.19 -23.40
C GLU A 2 6.34 -1.54 -22.93
N THR A 3 6.27 -1.79 -21.63
CA THR A 3 6.51 -3.12 -21.09
C THR A 3 5.37 -3.98 -21.63
N GLY A 4 5.66 -4.95 -22.49
CA GLY A 4 4.65 -5.83 -23.10
C GLY A 4 4.06 -6.84 -22.11
N ILE A 5 3.84 -6.43 -20.86
CA ILE A 5 3.22 -7.21 -19.79
C ILE A 5 1.70 -7.06 -19.95
N GLY A 6 1.01 -8.16 -20.20
CA GLY A 6 -0.46 -8.19 -20.13
C GLY A 6 -0.88 -8.05 -18.67
N ILE A 7 -1.71 -7.05 -18.36
CA ILE A 7 -2.22 -6.81 -17.00
C ILE A 7 -3.70 -7.17 -16.99
N GLU A 8 -4.11 -8.04 -16.06
CA GLU A 8 -5.51 -8.30 -15.75
C GLU A 8 -5.80 -7.77 -14.35
N VAL A 9 -6.85 -6.97 -14.20
CA VAL A 9 -7.21 -6.34 -12.92
C VAL A 9 -8.50 -6.98 -12.40
N HIS A 10 -8.43 -7.54 -11.20
CA HIS A 10 -9.55 -8.12 -10.48
C HIS A 10 -9.95 -7.25 -9.29
N GLU A 11 -11.22 -6.89 -9.21
CA GLU A 11 -11.76 -6.19 -8.04
C GLU A 11 -12.17 -7.21 -6.98
N LEU A 12 -11.53 -7.15 -5.82
CA LEU A 12 -11.82 -8.03 -4.69
C LEU A 12 -12.86 -7.39 -3.77
N ARG A 13 -13.99 -8.04 -3.56
CA ARG A 13 -15.08 -7.59 -2.68
C ARG A 13 -15.37 -8.55 -1.53
N LYS A 14 -14.96 -9.81 -1.64
CA LYS A 14 -15.13 -10.88 -0.64
C LYS A 14 -13.99 -11.90 -0.74
N ALA A 15 -13.82 -12.70 0.29
CA ALA A 15 -12.75 -13.71 0.34
C ALA A 15 -12.74 -14.67 -0.85
N SER A 16 -13.92 -15.09 -1.33
CA SER A 16 -14.00 -16.00 -2.48
C SER A 16 -13.48 -15.41 -3.79
N ASP A 17 -13.41 -14.08 -3.91
CA ASP A 17 -12.84 -13.44 -5.10
C ASP A 17 -11.32 -13.64 -5.11
N LEU A 18 -10.69 -13.62 -3.92
CA LEU A 18 -9.27 -13.92 -3.76
C LEU A 18 -8.95 -15.37 -4.08
N GLU A 19 -9.79 -16.31 -3.61
CA GLU A 19 -9.61 -17.75 -3.84
C GLU A 19 -9.76 -18.14 -5.33
N SER A 20 -10.59 -17.40 -6.06
CA SER A 20 -10.88 -17.66 -7.48
C SER A 20 -9.91 -16.98 -8.45
N SER A 21 -9.00 -16.15 -7.95
CA SER A 21 -8.07 -15.36 -8.74
C SER A 21 -6.62 -15.80 -8.47
N GLU A 22 -5.85 -16.02 -9.53
CA GLU A 22 -4.39 -16.17 -9.41
C GLU A 22 -3.79 -14.77 -9.42
N LEU A 23 -3.45 -14.25 -8.23
CA LEU A 23 -2.96 -12.88 -8.07
C LEU A 23 -1.45 -12.85 -7.90
N ASP A 24 -0.80 -12.03 -8.71
CA ASP A 24 0.64 -11.75 -8.61
C ASP A 24 0.94 -10.59 -7.65
N ALA A 25 -0.01 -9.67 -7.46
CA ALA A 25 0.13 -8.50 -6.60
C ALA A 25 -1.22 -7.98 -6.11
N ILE A 26 -1.22 -7.19 -5.03
CA ILE A 26 -2.42 -6.53 -4.50
C ILE A 26 -2.19 -5.03 -4.33
N VAL A 27 -3.19 -4.23 -4.72
CA VAL A 27 -3.31 -2.82 -4.34
C VAL A 27 -4.36 -2.71 -3.24
N MET A 28 -3.97 -2.14 -2.10
CA MET A 28 -4.88 -1.74 -1.02
C MET A 28 -5.10 -0.23 -1.13
N PRO A 29 -6.24 0.22 -1.69
CA PRO A 29 -6.44 1.62 -2.04
C PRO A 29 -6.66 2.52 -0.83
N GLY A 30 -6.62 3.82 -1.06
CA GLY A 30 -7.11 4.83 -0.14
C GLY A 30 -8.60 4.70 0.14
N GLY A 31 -9.08 5.45 1.13
CA GLY A 31 -10.46 5.44 1.58
C GLY A 31 -10.56 5.76 3.07
N GLU A 32 -11.61 5.28 3.73
CA GLU A 32 -11.76 5.39 5.19
C GLU A 32 -11.45 4.03 5.83
N SER A 33 -10.31 3.94 6.52
CA SER A 33 -9.79 2.68 7.06
C SER A 33 -10.71 2.00 8.06
N THR A 34 -11.49 2.76 8.84
CA THR A 34 -12.49 2.17 9.76
C THR A 34 -13.62 1.51 9.00
N THR A 35 -14.13 2.18 7.96
CA THR A 35 -15.17 1.61 7.09
C THR A 35 -14.64 0.37 6.36
N MET A 36 -13.43 0.40 5.86
CA MET A 36 -12.79 -0.76 5.23
C MET A 36 -12.69 -1.94 6.19
N ARG A 37 -12.32 -1.70 7.45
CA ARG A 37 -12.29 -2.75 8.49
C ARG A 37 -13.68 -3.30 8.80
N LEU A 38 -14.69 -2.43 8.93
CA LEU A 38 -16.05 -2.85 9.23
C LEU A 38 -16.66 -3.70 8.11
N THR A 39 -16.50 -3.26 6.86
CA THR A 39 -17.05 -3.97 5.69
C THR A 39 -16.20 -5.17 5.29
N GLY A 40 -14.88 -5.08 5.39
CA GLY A 40 -13.97 -6.15 5.01
C GLY A 40 -13.87 -7.29 6.03
N ASN A 41 -14.26 -7.05 7.29
CA ASN A 41 -14.25 -8.04 8.37
C ASN A 41 -15.64 -8.62 8.68
N ASP A 42 -16.68 -8.21 7.94
CA ASP A 42 -18.01 -8.77 8.18
C ASP A 42 -18.07 -10.27 7.80
N ALA A 43 -19.02 -10.99 8.39
CA ALA A 43 -19.14 -12.44 8.23
C ALA A 43 -19.45 -12.90 6.78
N ILE A 44 -19.88 -11.98 5.92
CA ILE A 44 -20.24 -12.25 4.53
C ILE A 44 -19.02 -12.01 3.62
N SER A 45 -18.33 -10.90 3.83
CA SER A 45 -17.17 -10.51 3.02
C SER A 45 -15.91 -11.28 3.42
N SER A 46 -15.54 -11.23 4.70
CA SER A 46 -14.28 -11.79 5.25
C SER A 46 -13.05 -11.48 4.39
N LEU A 47 -13.10 -10.37 3.63
CA LEU A 47 -12.09 -10.04 2.64
C LEU A 47 -10.75 -9.67 3.28
N LEU A 48 -10.77 -8.74 4.26
CA LEU A 48 -9.50 -8.27 4.85
C LEU A 48 -8.73 -9.37 5.56
N PRO A 49 -9.35 -10.25 6.38
CA PRO A 49 -8.64 -11.41 6.94
C PRO A 49 -8.00 -12.29 5.88
N ALA A 50 -8.72 -12.58 4.78
CA ALA A 50 -8.20 -13.39 3.67
C ALA A 50 -7.03 -12.71 2.96
N VAL A 51 -7.12 -11.39 2.72
CA VAL A 51 -6.03 -10.60 2.12
C VAL A 51 -4.80 -10.59 3.04
N PHE A 52 -4.97 -10.37 4.33
CA PHE A 52 -3.84 -10.37 5.27
C PHE A 52 -3.18 -11.75 5.38
N GLU A 53 -3.98 -12.82 5.41
CA GLU A 53 -3.45 -14.19 5.37
C GLU A 53 -2.69 -14.45 4.06
N TRP A 54 -3.24 -14.04 2.93
CA TRP A 54 -2.58 -14.15 1.63
C TRP A 54 -1.24 -13.41 1.63
N ILE A 55 -1.15 -12.20 2.16
CA ILE A 55 0.10 -11.43 2.24
C ILE A 55 1.11 -12.11 3.18
N ARG A 56 0.67 -12.65 4.33
CA ARG A 56 1.55 -13.31 5.30
C ARG A 56 2.07 -14.67 4.83
N ALA A 57 1.31 -15.37 3.97
CA ALA A 57 1.70 -16.68 3.46
C ALA A 57 2.98 -16.64 2.61
N ASP A 58 3.29 -15.49 2.02
CA ASP A 58 4.56 -15.28 1.31
C ASP A 58 5.01 -13.83 1.50
N GLN A 59 6.12 -13.65 2.18
CA GLN A 59 6.67 -12.33 2.52
C GLN A 59 7.14 -11.53 1.31
N MET A 60 7.39 -12.20 0.19
CA MET A 60 7.85 -11.55 -1.03
C MET A 60 6.72 -11.06 -1.93
N ARG A 61 5.46 -11.36 -1.62
CA ARG A 61 4.31 -10.91 -2.42
C ARG A 61 4.26 -9.38 -2.53
N PRO A 62 4.18 -8.86 -3.77
CA PRO A 62 4.12 -7.42 -3.99
C PRO A 62 2.78 -6.84 -3.53
N VAL A 63 2.85 -5.83 -2.68
CA VAL A 63 1.68 -5.12 -2.18
C VAL A 63 1.95 -3.62 -2.21
N LEU A 64 0.97 -2.86 -2.67
CA LEU A 64 0.95 -1.41 -2.62
C LEU A 64 -0.24 -0.94 -1.78
N GLY A 65 0.01 -0.37 -0.60
CA GLY A 65 -1.02 0.28 0.23
C GLY A 65 -0.92 1.79 0.12
N THR A 66 -2.03 2.48 -0.22
CA THR A 66 -2.07 3.93 -0.32
C THR A 66 -3.03 4.52 0.72
N CYS A 67 -2.64 5.57 1.42
CA CYS A 67 -3.44 6.27 2.43
C CYS A 67 -4.06 5.29 3.46
N ALA A 68 -5.36 4.96 3.36
CA ALA A 68 -6.01 3.98 4.22
C ALA A 68 -5.40 2.57 4.08
N GLY A 69 -4.97 2.17 2.89
CA GLY A 69 -4.24 0.92 2.66
C GLY A 69 -2.92 0.87 3.42
N ALA A 70 -2.18 1.98 3.52
CA ALA A 70 -0.97 2.07 4.33
C ALA A 70 -1.26 1.88 5.83
N ILE A 71 -2.38 2.43 6.33
CA ILE A 71 -2.84 2.21 7.70
C ILE A 71 -3.11 0.72 7.95
N LEU A 72 -3.78 0.05 7.02
CA LEU A 72 -4.11 -1.37 7.14
C LEU A 72 -2.88 -2.28 7.06
N LEU A 73 -1.85 -1.89 6.30
CA LEU A 73 -0.58 -2.63 6.26
C LEU A 73 0.23 -2.45 7.55
N ALA A 74 0.26 -1.26 8.12
CA ALA A 74 0.96 -0.98 9.37
C ALA A 74 0.22 -1.53 10.60
N ASP A 75 -1.11 -1.48 10.60
CA ASP A 75 -1.99 -2.01 11.66
C ASP A 75 -3.16 -2.76 11.01
N PRO A 76 -3.04 -4.06 10.77
CA PRO A 76 -4.15 -4.89 10.26
C PRO A 76 -5.36 -4.93 11.18
N GLY A 77 -5.16 -4.85 12.50
CA GLY A 77 -6.23 -4.87 13.50
C GLY A 77 -6.90 -6.24 13.67
N ASP A 78 -6.26 -7.30 13.21
CA ASP A 78 -6.71 -8.70 13.28
C ASP A 78 -6.00 -9.50 14.38
N GLY A 79 -5.15 -8.84 15.17
CA GLY A 79 -4.32 -9.46 16.21
C GLY A 79 -3.06 -10.14 15.70
N GLY A 80 -2.82 -10.14 14.40
CA GLY A 80 -1.58 -10.60 13.78
C GLY A 80 -0.52 -9.50 13.71
N GLU A 81 0.67 -9.88 13.25
CA GLU A 81 1.78 -8.94 13.05
C GLU A 81 1.47 -7.91 11.95
N SER A 82 2.11 -6.74 12.06
CA SER A 82 2.09 -5.73 11.01
C SER A 82 2.64 -6.30 9.70
N LEU A 83 2.10 -5.82 8.60
CA LEU A 83 2.55 -6.25 7.26
C LEU A 83 3.66 -5.36 6.72
N VAL A 84 3.79 -4.15 7.27
CA VAL A 84 4.92 -3.23 7.09
C VAL A 84 5.42 -2.86 8.47
N ASP A 85 6.73 -2.91 8.68
CA ASP A 85 7.38 -2.68 9.99
C ASP A 85 7.42 -1.18 10.35
N ALA A 86 6.23 -0.60 10.49
CA ALA A 86 6.05 0.79 10.84
C ALA A 86 4.75 1.00 11.62
N SER A 87 4.70 2.03 12.46
CA SER A 87 3.47 2.49 13.09
C SER A 87 2.97 3.78 12.45
N VAL A 88 1.64 3.95 12.45
CA VAL A 88 0.97 5.03 11.72
C VAL A 88 0.00 5.76 12.63
N GLU A 89 0.12 7.09 12.65
CA GLU A 89 -0.88 7.98 13.25
C GLU A 89 -1.89 8.42 12.20
N ARG A 90 -3.19 8.16 12.46
CA ARG A 90 -4.28 8.62 11.61
C ARG A 90 -4.44 10.13 11.76
N ASN A 91 -4.71 10.83 10.66
CA ASN A 91 -4.85 12.28 10.64
C ASN A 91 -3.62 13.03 11.18
N GLY A 92 -2.44 12.48 10.97
CA GLY A 92 -1.18 12.98 11.54
C GLY A 92 -0.77 14.38 11.07
N PHE A 93 -1.33 14.89 9.97
CA PHE A 93 -1.10 16.26 9.50
C PHE A 93 -1.96 17.32 10.23
N GLY A 94 -2.66 16.95 11.32
CA GLY A 94 -3.44 17.85 12.17
C GLY A 94 -4.83 18.17 11.64
N SER A 95 -5.63 18.90 12.44
CA SER A 95 -7.01 19.27 12.11
C SER A 95 -7.12 20.26 10.90
N GLN A 96 -6.01 20.78 10.42
CA GLN A 96 -5.91 21.63 9.22
C GLN A 96 -5.33 20.87 8.01
N ALA A 97 -5.11 19.59 8.11
CA ALA A 97 -4.64 18.78 7.01
C ALA A 97 -5.74 18.55 5.98
N GLU A 98 -6.14 19.63 5.38
CA GLU A 98 -6.84 19.61 4.12
C GLU A 98 -5.91 19.02 3.06
N SER A 99 -6.49 18.58 1.96
CA SER A 99 -5.75 18.01 0.84
C SER A 99 -4.74 19.03 0.29
N PHE A 100 -3.53 18.56 0.04
CA PHE A 100 -2.48 19.36 -0.59
C PHE A 100 -1.70 18.51 -1.59
N GLN A 101 -0.97 19.19 -2.47
CA GLN A 101 -0.02 18.55 -3.39
C GLN A 101 1.38 19.10 -3.11
N ALA A 102 2.37 18.22 -3.19
CA ALA A 102 3.77 18.58 -3.01
C ALA A 102 4.67 17.64 -3.81
N GLU A 103 5.79 18.16 -4.31
CA GLU A 103 6.85 17.32 -4.83
C GLU A 103 7.51 16.59 -3.67
N ILE A 104 7.66 15.28 -3.81
CA ILE A 104 8.32 14.40 -2.84
C ILE A 104 9.56 13.77 -3.47
N ASP A 105 10.55 13.49 -2.65
CA ASP A 105 11.68 12.66 -3.04
C ASP A 105 11.24 11.18 -3.02
N ALA A 106 11.00 10.62 -4.20
CA ALA A 106 10.63 9.22 -4.38
C ALA A 106 11.89 8.35 -4.54
N ILE A 107 12.53 8.02 -3.42
CA ILE A 107 13.79 7.28 -3.35
C ILE A 107 13.69 5.94 -4.12
N ALA A 108 12.56 5.23 -4.00
CA ALA A 108 12.34 3.98 -4.72
C ALA A 108 12.29 4.14 -6.24
N LEU A 109 12.06 5.35 -6.74
CA LEU A 109 11.99 5.67 -8.18
C LEU A 109 13.21 6.45 -8.66
N ASP A 110 14.12 6.82 -7.74
CA ASP A 110 15.32 7.65 -8.01
C ASP A 110 14.98 8.99 -8.68
N ARG A 111 13.87 9.62 -8.26
CA ARG A 111 13.39 10.91 -8.79
C ARG A 111 12.35 11.57 -7.93
N GLU A 112 12.03 12.83 -8.21
CA GLU A 112 10.87 13.50 -7.65
C GLU A 112 9.55 12.91 -8.19
N PHE A 113 8.51 12.99 -7.36
CA PHE A 113 7.17 12.51 -7.69
C PHE A 113 6.11 13.48 -7.16
N PRO A 114 5.05 13.80 -7.94
CA PRO A 114 3.97 14.67 -7.50
C PRO A 114 3.02 13.97 -6.52
N GLY A 115 3.27 14.12 -5.23
CA GLY A 115 2.47 13.54 -4.16
C GLY A 115 1.16 14.28 -3.93
N VAL A 116 0.05 13.54 -3.88
CA VAL A 116 -1.29 14.06 -3.55
C VAL A 116 -1.70 13.54 -2.18
N PHE A 117 -1.86 14.43 -1.22
CA PHE A 117 -2.17 14.12 0.18
C PHE A 117 -3.61 14.51 0.49
N ILE A 118 -4.42 13.57 0.99
CA ILE A 118 -5.83 13.79 1.38
C ILE A 118 -6.02 13.21 2.77
N ARG A 119 -6.11 14.07 3.79
CA ARG A 119 -6.21 13.65 5.20
C ARG A 119 -5.21 12.53 5.53
N ALA A 120 -3.99 12.71 5.04
CA ALA A 120 -2.97 11.68 5.03
C ALA A 120 -2.56 11.24 6.45
N PRO A 121 -2.33 9.94 6.67
CA PRO A 121 -1.70 9.46 7.89
C PRO A 121 -0.21 9.84 7.91
N ARG A 122 0.43 9.69 9.08
CA ARG A 122 1.89 9.88 9.25
C ARG A 122 2.52 8.62 9.81
N PHE A 123 3.69 8.27 9.31
CA PHE A 123 4.54 7.29 9.98
C PHE A 123 5.16 7.93 11.22
N VAL A 124 5.02 7.29 12.38
CA VAL A 124 5.54 7.79 13.67
C VAL A 124 6.72 6.99 14.17
N GLU A 125 6.74 5.69 13.91
CA GLU A 125 7.85 4.79 14.23
C GLU A 125 8.10 3.86 13.06
N MET A 126 9.33 3.52 12.84
CA MET A 126 9.78 2.55 11.84
C MET A 126 10.69 1.55 12.52
N GLY A 127 10.41 0.27 12.32
CA GLY A 127 11.26 -0.81 12.82
C GLY A 127 12.49 -1.05 11.96
N ASP A 128 13.29 -2.02 12.36
CA ASP A 128 14.59 -2.30 11.73
C ASP A 128 14.46 -2.84 10.30
N ASP A 129 13.32 -3.47 9.98
CA ASP A 129 13.04 -4.02 8.64
C ASP A 129 12.36 -3.02 7.69
N ALA A 130 12.03 -1.82 8.18
CA ALA A 130 11.42 -0.77 7.38
C ALA A 130 12.46 0.05 6.62
N GLN A 131 12.27 0.20 5.33
CA GLN A 131 13.04 1.10 4.47
C GLN A 131 12.21 2.32 4.11
N VAL A 132 12.76 3.52 4.33
CA VAL A 132 12.13 4.75 3.82
C VAL A 132 12.35 4.84 2.31
N ILE A 133 11.27 4.93 1.56
CA ILE A 133 11.27 4.90 0.10
C ILE A 133 10.70 6.16 -0.54
N ALA A 134 10.11 7.05 0.26
CA ALA A 134 9.67 8.37 -0.17
C ALA A 134 9.68 9.36 1.01
N ARG A 135 10.06 10.61 0.74
CA ARG A 135 10.13 11.70 1.73
C ARG A 135 9.44 12.98 1.24
N LEU A 136 8.81 13.65 2.19
CA LEU A 136 8.38 15.04 2.05
C LEU A 136 9.24 15.89 3.01
N GLY A 137 10.28 16.53 2.49
CA GLY A 137 11.32 17.12 3.33
C GLY A 137 11.98 16.04 4.21
N ASP A 138 11.97 16.25 5.52
CA ASP A 138 12.53 15.28 6.48
C ASP A 138 11.56 14.16 6.87
N GLU A 139 10.29 14.27 6.48
CA GLU A 139 9.24 13.32 6.86
C GLU A 139 9.18 12.12 5.93
N ALA A 140 9.15 10.90 6.48
CA ALA A 140 8.88 9.70 5.71
C ALA A 140 7.40 9.66 5.30
N VAL A 141 7.13 9.61 4.00
CA VAL A 141 5.77 9.51 3.43
C VAL A 141 5.57 8.21 2.65
N GLY A 142 6.62 7.43 2.50
CA GLY A 142 6.58 6.07 1.96
C GLY A 142 7.59 5.18 2.68
N VAL A 143 7.16 4.00 3.08
CA VAL A 143 7.99 2.96 3.68
C VAL A 143 7.73 1.63 3.01
N MET A 144 8.72 0.75 3.06
CA MET A 144 8.64 -0.60 2.48
C MET A 144 9.26 -1.61 3.43
N THR A 145 8.63 -2.76 3.57
CA THR A 145 9.19 -3.95 4.21
C THR A 145 9.12 -5.09 3.19
N GLN A 146 10.27 -5.58 2.77
CA GLN A 146 10.39 -6.52 1.65
C GLN A 146 9.71 -5.96 0.37
N ASN A 147 8.68 -6.63 -0.18
CA ASN A 147 7.94 -6.17 -1.36
C ASN A 147 6.59 -5.54 -0.99
N ARG A 148 6.41 -5.10 0.24
CA ARG A 148 5.19 -4.46 0.73
C ARG A 148 5.44 -2.98 0.93
N MET A 149 4.88 -2.16 0.07
CA MET A 149 5.02 -0.71 0.05
C MET A 149 3.80 -0.05 0.66
N ALA A 150 4.01 0.86 1.61
CA ALA A 150 2.98 1.68 2.22
C ALA A 150 3.27 3.16 1.97
N LEU A 151 2.33 3.86 1.34
CA LEU A 151 2.41 5.28 0.99
C LEU A 151 1.32 6.04 1.73
N THR A 152 1.66 7.17 2.37
CA THR A 152 0.69 8.00 3.07
C THR A 152 -0.15 8.86 2.12
N PHE A 153 0.26 9.00 0.88
CA PHE A 153 -0.35 9.79 -0.18
C PHE A 153 -1.07 8.92 -1.22
N HIS A 154 -1.65 9.57 -2.21
CA HIS A 154 -2.45 8.98 -3.28
C HIS A 154 -1.71 9.05 -4.63
N PRO A 155 -0.84 8.09 -4.97
CA PRO A 155 -0.14 8.09 -6.26
C PRO A 155 -1.11 7.94 -7.43
N GLU A 156 -2.26 7.30 -7.24
CA GLU A 156 -3.32 7.11 -8.23
C GLU A 156 -4.00 8.41 -8.67
N LEU A 157 -3.83 9.50 -7.94
CA LEU A 157 -4.37 10.81 -8.28
C LEU A 157 -3.37 11.69 -9.03
N SER A 158 -2.16 11.21 -9.21
CA SER A 158 -1.15 11.87 -10.05
C SER A 158 -1.23 11.33 -11.49
N GLN A 159 -0.61 12.05 -12.43
CA GLN A 159 -0.44 11.55 -13.81
C GLN A 159 0.79 10.65 -13.96
N ASP A 160 1.53 10.45 -12.88
CA ASP A 160 2.74 9.65 -12.81
C ASP A 160 2.42 8.26 -12.25
N SER A 161 2.66 7.22 -13.03
CA SER A 161 2.37 5.82 -12.68
C SER A 161 3.52 5.10 -11.97
N GLY A 162 4.62 5.77 -11.65
CA GLY A 162 5.86 5.14 -11.19
C GLY A 162 5.72 4.13 -10.05
N PHE A 163 4.92 4.41 -9.03
CA PHE A 163 4.69 3.46 -7.93
C PHE A 163 3.85 2.24 -8.35
N HIS A 164 2.92 2.41 -9.29
CA HIS A 164 2.15 1.30 -9.85
C HIS A 164 3.03 0.46 -10.80
N GLU A 165 3.89 1.09 -11.59
CA GLU A 165 4.87 0.42 -12.42
C GLU A 165 5.86 -0.38 -11.56
N TRP A 166 6.32 0.18 -10.44
CA TRP A 166 7.14 -0.54 -9.49
C TRP A 166 6.47 -1.83 -9.00
N LEU A 167 5.16 -1.79 -8.68
CA LEU A 167 4.39 -2.96 -8.25
C LEU A 167 4.36 -4.03 -9.33
N LEU A 168 4.05 -3.63 -10.58
CA LEU A 168 3.96 -4.52 -11.72
C LEU A 168 5.32 -5.15 -12.07
N ASP A 169 6.39 -4.36 -12.06
CA ASP A 169 7.75 -4.84 -12.31
C ASP A 169 8.20 -5.83 -11.23
N THR A 170 7.80 -5.59 -9.97
CA THR A 170 8.13 -6.49 -8.86
C THR A 170 7.37 -7.80 -8.99
N ALA A 171 6.10 -7.77 -9.35
CA ALA A 171 5.29 -8.96 -9.62
C ALA A 171 5.83 -9.79 -10.79
N ALA A 172 6.17 -9.14 -11.90
CA ALA A 172 6.75 -9.79 -13.07
C ALA A 172 8.08 -10.50 -12.78
N LYS A 173 8.93 -9.91 -11.94
CA LYS A 173 10.21 -10.53 -11.53
C LYS A 173 10.01 -11.79 -10.69
N GLN A 174 8.97 -11.83 -9.86
CA GLN A 174 8.64 -13.03 -9.08
C GLN A 174 8.10 -14.16 -9.95
N GLY A 175 7.18 -13.86 -10.86
CA GLY A 175 6.64 -14.85 -11.78
C GLY A 175 7.69 -15.46 -12.72
N ALA A 176 8.76 -14.73 -13.04
CA ALA A 176 9.87 -15.23 -13.86
C ALA A 176 10.87 -16.11 -13.11
N GLY A 177 10.81 -16.13 -11.79
CA GLY A 177 11.73 -16.90 -10.90
C GLY A 177 11.12 -18.16 -10.29
N ALA A 178 9.85 -18.48 -10.59
CA ALA A 178 9.11 -19.63 -10.07
C ALA A 178 9.13 -20.85 -11.08
#